data_44ba487e9193821c05f8c0aad9f7e94f
#
_entry.id   44ba487e9193821c05f8c0aad9f7e94f
#
_cell.length_a   1.000
_cell.length_b   1.000
_cell.length_c   1.000
_cell.angle_alpha   90.00
_cell.angle_beta   90.00
_cell.angle_gamma   90.00
#
_symmetry.space_group_name_H-M   'P 1'
#
loop_
_entity.id
_entity.type
_entity.pdbx_description
1 polymer ?
#
loop_
_entity_poly.entity_id
_entity_poly.type
_entity_poly.pdbx_seq_one_letter_code
_entity_poly.pdbx_strand_id
1 'polypeptide(L)'
;PAWLSLLIAPFVVLNVIVGLVTYITLLERKFAARMQSRVGPYRVGPHGLLQPIADALKLMMKEDIVPAAADRPVYNLAPIVFLVPCMLIFATIPFAPGLGVADLNIGILFFLAVSSMEIVGLFMAGWGSNNKYALLSTMRAVNQIISYDLPFIFAALVPVLLAGSLKLSDIALAQKGLWFIFYPVIGQLAFIMFVVATLAAENRVPFDILEAESELVAGFRVEYSGMKFAIIQLGEYAHIIGSSFLGALLFMGAWAGPGPEALGPVWFLDRKSTRLNSSH
;
A
#
# COMPACT_ATOMS: atom_id res chain seq x y z
N PRO A 1 -30.92 9.92 -0.90
CA PRO A 1 -31.14 8.88 -1.89
C PRO A 1 -29.95 7.92 -1.91
N ALA A 2 -30.22 6.60 -2.00
CA ALA A 2 -29.19 5.55 -1.88
C ALA A 2 -28.05 5.68 -2.92
N TRP A 3 -28.32 6.24 -4.11
CA TRP A 3 -27.28 6.47 -5.12
C TRP A 3 -26.26 7.54 -4.71
N LEU A 4 -26.63 8.49 -3.85
CA LEU A 4 -25.72 9.52 -3.36
C LEU A 4 -24.68 8.92 -2.38
N SER A 5 -25.10 8.01 -1.51
CA SER A 5 -24.16 7.31 -0.61
C SER A 5 -23.20 6.39 -1.37
N LEU A 6 -23.64 5.79 -2.47
CA LEU A 6 -22.80 4.96 -3.35
C LEU A 6 -21.67 5.75 -4.04
N LEU A 7 -21.84 7.05 -4.25
CA LEU A 7 -20.80 7.92 -4.83
C LEU A 7 -19.96 8.62 -3.76
N ILE A 8 -20.58 9.04 -2.66
CA ILE A 8 -19.88 9.78 -1.59
C ILE A 8 -18.91 8.87 -0.84
N ALA A 9 -19.30 7.63 -0.51
CA ALA A 9 -18.46 6.75 0.28
C ALA A 9 -17.11 6.43 -0.41
N PRO A 10 -17.04 5.99 -1.68
CA PRO A 10 -15.78 5.79 -2.38
C PRO A 10 -14.96 7.07 -2.50
N PHE A 11 -15.61 8.21 -2.78
CA PHE A 11 -14.93 9.50 -2.89
C PHE A 11 -14.27 9.93 -1.58
N VAL A 12 -14.97 9.80 -0.45
CA VAL A 12 -14.41 10.11 0.87
C VAL A 12 -13.27 9.17 1.22
N VAL A 13 -13.44 7.86 1.01
CA VAL A 13 -12.39 6.86 1.28
C VAL A 13 -11.14 7.17 0.45
N LEU A 14 -11.29 7.44 -0.84
CA LEU A 14 -10.18 7.77 -1.73
C LEU A 14 -9.42 9.02 -1.25
N ASN A 15 -10.11 10.09 -0.88
CA ASN A 15 -9.47 11.32 -0.37
C ASN A 15 -8.76 11.09 0.96
N VAL A 16 -9.36 10.30 1.86
CA VAL A 16 -8.73 9.94 3.14
C VAL A 16 -7.45 9.15 2.90
N ILE A 17 -7.46 8.19 1.96
CA ILE A 17 -6.28 7.39 1.64
C ILE A 17 -5.18 8.26 1.02
N VAL A 18 -5.51 9.09 0.04
CA VAL A 18 -4.56 10.04 -0.55
C VAL A 18 -3.95 10.95 0.52
N GLY A 19 -4.77 11.44 1.45
CA GLY A 19 -4.31 12.21 2.60
C GLY A 19 -3.35 11.40 3.49
N LEU A 20 -3.71 10.16 3.83
CA LEU A 20 -2.86 9.27 4.64
C LEU A 20 -1.51 8.99 3.94
N VAL A 21 -1.52 8.65 2.66
CA VAL A 21 -0.30 8.45 1.86
C VAL A 21 0.59 9.68 1.91
N THR A 22 -0.01 10.83 1.69
CA THR A 22 0.70 12.13 1.65
C THR A 22 1.39 12.43 2.99
N TYR A 23 0.72 12.17 4.13
CA TYR A 23 1.30 12.42 5.45
C TYR A 23 2.25 11.31 5.94
N ILE A 24 2.13 10.07 5.46
CA ILE A 24 3.09 9.01 5.75
C ILE A 24 4.46 9.36 5.18
N THR A 25 4.55 9.90 3.97
CA THR A 25 5.83 10.34 3.40
C THR A 25 6.50 11.43 4.25
N LEU A 26 5.73 12.33 4.86
CA LEU A 26 6.26 13.33 5.81
C LEU A 26 6.77 12.67 7.08
N LEU A 27 6.04 11.71 7.64
CA LEU A 27 6.45 10.97 8.83
C LEU A 27 7.75 10.20 8.60
N GLU A 28 7.86 9.51 7.49
CA GLU A 28 9.07 8.78 7.09
C GLU A 28 10.28 9.71 7.01
N ARG A 29 10.16 10.84 6.32
CA ARG A 29 11.23 11.86 6.24
C ARG A 29 11.64 12.43 7.60
N LYS A 30 10.68 12.66 8.51
CA LYS A 30 10.97 13.15 9.86
C LYS A 30 11.64 12.08 10.72
N PHE A 31 11.18 10.85 10.61
CA PHE A 31 11.77 9.72 11.33
C PHE A 31 13.21 9.47 10.89
N ALA A 32 13.44 9.34 9.59
CA ALA A 32 14.78 9.19 9.02
C ALA A 32 15.72 10.34 9.41
N ALA A 33 15.24 11.57 9.41
CA ALA A 33 16.03 12.73 9.84
C ALA A 33 16.46 12.64 11.31
N ARG A 34 15.57 12.19 12.22
CA ARG A 34 15.89 11.98 13.63
C ARG A 34 16.94 10.88 13.82
N MET A 35 16.82 9.78 13.10
CA MET A 35 17.83 8.71 13.14
C MET A 35 19.20 9.18 12.63
N GLN A 36 19.21 10.09 11.65
CA GLN A 36 20.43 10.70 11.10
C GLN A 36 20.89 11.92 11.89
N SER A 37 20.33 12.20 13.07
CA SER A 37 20.67 13.37 13.91
C SER A 37 20.58 14.71 13.18
N ARG A 38 19.65 14.85 12.21
CA ARG A 38 19.39 16.08 11.45
C ARG A 38 17.93 16.53 11.58
N VAL A 39 17.69 17.80 11.29
CA VAL A 39 16.32 18.36 11.27
C VAL A 39 15.67 17.98 9.94
N GLY A 40 14.50 17.32 10.03
CA GLY A 40 13.65 16.99 8.87
C GLY A 40 12.92 18.20 8.31
N PRO A 41 11.93 18.02 7.43
CA PRO A 41 11.10 19.10 6.89
C PRO A 41 10.44 19.90 8.02
N TYR A 42 10.80 21.19 8.15
CA TYR A 42 10.33 22.03 9.26
C TYR A 42 9.80 23.39 8.82
N ARG A 43 10.25 23.92 7.65
CA ARG A 43 10.05 25.31 7.25
C ARG A 43 8.68 25.62 6.64
N VAL A 44 8.03 24.64 5.98
CA VAL A 44 6.77 24.86 5.26
C VAL A 44 5.59 24.58 6.18
N GLY A 45 4.94 25.64 6.67
CA GLY A 45 3.87 25.58 7.66
C GLY A 45 4.34 25.21 9.07
N PRO A 46 3.41 25.06 10.04
CA PRO A 46 3.75 24.70 11.40
C PRO A 46 4.45 23.34 11.44
N HIS A 47 5.70 23.31 11.88
CA HIS A 47 6.51 22.09 11.98
C HIS A 47 6.63 21.28 10.66
N GLY A 48 6.48 21.93 9.48
CA GLY A 48 6.57 21.29 8.19
C GLY A 48 5.33 20.50 7.75
N LEU A 49 4.17 20.71 8.38
CA LEU A 49 2.92 20.00 8.03
C LEU A 49 2.43 20.27 6.60
N LEU A 50 2.75 21.44 6.05
CA LEU A 50 2.37 21.78 4.67
C LEU A 50 3.39 21.34 3.61
N GLN A 51 4.48 20.69 4.01
CA GLN A 51 5.51 20.20 3.08
C GLN A 51 4.96 19.25 2.02
N PRO A 52 4.08 18.26 2.34
CA PRO A 52 3.55 17.37 1.32
C PRO A 52 2.72 18.11 0.26
N ILE A 53 1.99 19.16 0.65
CA ILE A 53 1.21 19.99 -0.28
C ILE A 53 2.16 20.76 -1.21
N ALA A 54 3.23 21.33 -0.67
CA ALA A 54 4.24 22.01 -1.46
C ALA A 54 4.94 21.07 -2.44
N ASP A 55 5.22 19.82 -2.02
CA ASP A 55 5.82 18.79 -2.88
C ASP A 55 4.86 18.38 -4.00
N ALA A 56 3.56 18.23 -3.71
CA ALA A 56 2.54 17.96 -4.73
C ALA A 56 2.43 19.09 -5.75
N LEU A 57 2.35 20.35 -5.30
CA LEU A 57 2.32 21.51 -6.18
C LEU A 57 3.57 21.60 -7.06
N LYS A 58 4.74 21.36 -6.49
CA LYS A 58 6.01 21.32 -7.23
C LYS A 58 5.96 20.26 -8.34
N LEU A 59 5.47 19.05 -8.07
CA LEU A 59 5.37 17.98 -9.07
C LEU A 59 4.33 18.27 -10.15
N MET A 60 3.25 18.98 -9.80
CA MET A 60 2.24 19.46 -10.78
C MET A 60 2.79 20.52 -11.72
N MET A 61 3.67 21.40 -11.22
CA MET A 61 4.27 22.47 -12.04
C MET A 61 5.52 22.01 -12.80
N LYS A 62 6.05 20.82 -12.49
CA LYS A 62 7.23 20.28 -13.13
C LYS A 62 6.89 19.79 -14.55
N GLU A 63 7.79 20.10 -15.49
CA GLU A 63 7.68 19.65 -16.87
C GLU A 63 7.62 18.13 -16.99
N ASP A 64 6.71 17.62 -17.80
CA ASP A 64 6.57 16.19 -18.10
C ASP A 64 7.45 15.85 -19.31
N ILE A 65 8.64 15.32 -19.05
CA ILE A 65 9.60 14.95 -20.09
C ILE A 65 9.38 13.50 -20.46
N VAL A 66 9.05 13.24 -21.74
CA VAL A 66 8.90 11.89 -22.28
C VAL A 66 10.11 11.60 -23.16
N PRO A 67 10.87 10.50 -22.91
CA PRO A 67 12.00 10.12 -23.75
C PRO A 67 11.60 9.95 -25.22
N ALA A 68 12.46 10.38 -26.14
CA ALA A 68 12.17 10.32 -27.57
C ALA A 68 11.96 8.89 -28.09
N ALA A 69 12.65 7.92 -27.49
CA ALA A 69 12.58 6.51 -27.85
C ALA A 69 11.48 5.74 -27.11
N ALA A 70 10.76 6.37 -26.17
CA ALA A 70 9.71 5.69 -25.39
C ALA A 70 8.49 5.37 -26.24
N ASP A 71 7.84 4.24 -25.93
CA ASP A 71 6.52 3.90 -26.45
C ASP A 71 5.48 4.74 -25.72
N ARG A 72 5.11 5.89 -26.32
CA ARG A 72 4.26 6.90 -25.69
C ARG A 72 2.93 6.40 -25.13
N PRO A 73 2.12 5.56 -25.83
CA PRO A 73 0.87 5.06 -25.25
C PRO A 73 1.10 4.19 -24.02
N VAL A 74 2.06 3.25 -24.07
CA VAL A 74 2.38 2.37 -22.94
C VAL A 74 2.96 3.17 -21.78
N TYR A 75 3.90 4.06 -22.07
CA TYR A 75 4.54 4.93 -21.08
C TYR A 75 3.53 5.82 -20.32
N ASN A 76 2.57 6.42 -21.03
CA ASN A 76 1.57 7.29 -20.41
C ASN A 76 0.49 6.52 -19.64
N LEU A 77 0.16 5.31 -20.07
CA LEU A 77 -0.87 4.48 -19.44
C LEU A 77 -0.35 3.75 -18.19
N ALA A 78 0.93 3.42 -18.15
CA ALA A 78 1.55 2.64 -17.08
C ALA A 78 1.28 3.19 -15.67
N PRO A 79 1.45 4.48 -15.35
CA PRO A 79 1.16 5.01 -14.02
C PRO A 79 -0.31 4.84 -13.61
N ILE A 80 -1.24 4.93 -14.56
CA ILE A 80 -2.67 4.75 -14.30
C ILE A 80 -2.98 3.29 -14.03
N VAL A 81 -2.47 2.37 -14.85
CA VAL A 81 -2.65 0.92 -14.67
C VAL A 81 -2.01 0.44 -13.37
N PHE A 82 -0.95 1.09 -12.91
CA PHE A 82 -0.32 0.82 -11.62
C PHE A 82 -1.16 1.35 -10.44
N LEU A 83 -1.64 2.60 -10.51
CA LEU A 83 -2.38 3.24 -9.42
C LEU A 83 -3.77 2.64 -9.19
N VAL A 84 -4.50 2.30 -10.27
CA VAL A 84 -5.91 1.86 -10.18
C VAL A 84 -6.07 0.63 -9.28
N PRO A 85 -5.31 -0.46 -9.43
CA PRO A 85 -5.36 -1.59 -8.51
C PRO A 85 -5.05 -1.20 -7.06
N CYS A 86 -4.01 -0.40 -6.84
CA CYS A 86 -3.60 0.05 -5.50
C CYS A 86 -4.71 0.85 -4.78
N MET A 87 -5.58 1.54 -5.51
CA MET A 87 -6.72 2.23 -4.94
C MET A 87 -7.95 1.32 -4.78
N LEU A 88 -8.15 0.36 -5.71
CA LEU A 88 -9.28 -0.56 -5.70
C LEU A 88 -9.26 -1.52 -4.50
N ILE A 89 -8.11 -1.90 -3.97
CA ILE A 89 -8.01 -2.76 -2.77
C ILE A 89 -8.75 -2.18 -1.57
N PHE A 90 -8.83 -0.85 -1.45
CA PHE A 90 -9.52 -0.19 -0.35
C PHE A 90 -11.05 -0.29 -0.42
N ALA A 91 -11.61 -0.64 -1.57
CA ALA A 91 -13.04 -0.83 -1.72
C ALA A 91 -13.57 -1.98 -0.86
N THR A 92 -12.74 -2.99 -0.58
CA THR A 92 -13.12 -4.18 0.19
C THR A 92 -12.75 -4.11 1.67
N ILE A 93 -11.93 -3.14 2.08
CA ILE A 93 -11.47 -3.02 3.46
C ILE A 93 -12.57 -2.37 4.31
N PRO A 94 -13.16 -3.09 5.29
CA PRO A 94 -14.05 -2.49 6.25
C PRO A 94 -13.24 -1.75 7.31
N PHE A 95 -13.44 -0.45 7.46
CA PHE A 95 -12.74 0.39 8.46
C PHE A 95 -13.39 0.32 9.85
N ALA A 96 -14.68 0.00 9.91
CA ALA A 96 -15.44 -0.25 11.12
C ALA A 96 -16.69 -1.07 10.78
N PRO A 97 -17.44 -1.57 11.79
CA PRO A 97 -18.71 -2.25 11.55
C PRO A 97 -19.66 -1.34 10.75
N GLY A 98 -20.02 -1.74 9.54
CA GLY A 98 -20.89 -0.95 8.65
C GLY A 98 -20.22 0.24 7.96
N LEU A 99 -18.92 0.49 8.17
CA LEU A 99 -18.16 1.54 7.52
C LEU A 99 -17.19 0.94 6.51
N GLY A 100 -17.66 0.67 5.32
CA GLY A 100 -16.87 0.18 4.18
C GLY A 100 -17.52 0.61 2.89
N VAL A 101 -16.80 0.55 1.79
CA VAL A 101 -17.33 0.86 0.45
C VAL A 101 -18.15 -0.32 -0.07
N ALA A 102 -17.61 -1.53 0.02
CA ALA A 102 -18.26 -2.75 -0.41
C ALA A 102 -17.92 -3.91 0.54
N ASP A 103 -18.96 -4.54 1.12
CA ASP A 103 -18.79 -5.71 1.98
C ASP A 103 -19.02 -6.98 1.15
N LEU A 104 -17.98 -7.41 0.43
CA LEU A 104 -18.03 -8.54 -0.49
C LEU A 104 -17.87 -9.87 0.26
N ASN A 105 -18.70 -10.87 -0.08
CA ASN A 105 -18.60 -12.23 0.48
C ASN A 105 -17.25 -12.90 0.17
N ILE A 106 -16.58 -12.46 -0.88
CA ILE A 106 -15.26 -12.93 -1.34
C ILE A 106 -14.21 -11.83 -1.21
N GLY A 107 -14.33 -10.96 -0.19
CA GLY A 107 -13.53 -9.75 -0.04
C GLY A 107 -12.02 -10.00 -0.07
N ILE A 108 -11.53 -11.06 0.60
CA ILE A 108 -10.11 -11.39 0.60
C ILE A 108 -9.60 -11.84 -0.76
N LEU A 109 -10.38 -12.65 -1.50
CA LEU A 109 -9.98 -13.07 -2.85
C LEU A 109 -9.92 -11.88 -3.81
N PHE A 110 -10.89 -10.96 -3.69
CA PHE A 110 -10.87 -9.73 -4.47
C PHE A 110 -9.62 -8.89 -4.16
N PHE A 111 -9.29 -8.72 -2.88
CA PHE A 111 -8.09 -8.00 -2.45
C PHE A 111 -6.84 -8.61 -3.09
N LEU A 112 -6.63 -9.92 -2.93
CA LEU A 112 -5.46 -10.63 -3.43
C LEU A 112 -5.37 -10.58 -4.97
N ALA A 113 -6.47 -10.76 -5.67
CA ALA A 113 -6.51 -10.70 -7.13
C ALA A 113 -6.21 -9.30 -7.67
N VAL A 114 -6.76 -8.26 -7.03
CA VAL A 114 -6.54 -6.88 -7.46
C VAL A 114 -5.12 -6.42 -7.12
N SER A 115 -4.58 -6.79 -5.95
CA SER A 115 -3.20 -6.43 -5.58
C SER A 115 -2.18 -6.96 -6.58
N SER A 116 -2.34 -8.20 -7.07
CA SER A 116 -1.44 -8.77 -8.08
C SER A 116 -1.50 -8.05 -9.44
N MET A 117 -2.55 -7.28 -9.74
CA MET A 117 -2.65 -6.54 -11.01
C MET A 117 -1.67 -5.37 -11.11
N GLU A 118 -1.11 -4.87 -10.02
CA GLU A 118 -0.11 -3.78 -10.05
C GLU A 118 1.14 -4.16 -10.84
N ILE A 119 1.48 -5.48 -10.88
CA ILE A 119 2.61 -6.03 -11.64
C ILE A 119 2.54 -5.62 -13.11
N VAL A 120 1.32 -5.60 -13.68
CA VAL A 120 1.10 -5.21 -15.08
C VAL A 120 1.52 -3.75 -15.30
N GLY A 121 1.11 -2.84 -14.39
CA GLY A 121 1.47 -1.43 -14.44
C GLY A 121 2.99 -1.23 -14.31
N LEU A 122 3.62 -1.97 -13.40
CA LEU A 122 5.07 -1.97 -13.20
C LEU A 122 5.81 -2.42 -14.47
N PHE A 123 5.38 -3.54 -15.05
CA PHE A 123 5.97 -4.05 -16.29
C PHE A 123 5.82 -3.07 -17.46
N MET A 124 4.63 -2.47 -17.61
CA MET A 124 4.39 -1.45 -18.63
C MET A 124 5.29 -0.24 -18.44
N ALA A 125 5.56 0.17 -17.20
CA ALA A 125 6.43 1.32 -16.92
C ALA A 125 7.87 1.07 -17.38
N GLY A 126 8.44 -0.08 -17.05
CA GLY A 126 9.81 -0.43 -17.47
C GLY A 126 9.93 -0.68 -18.97
N TRP A 127 8.96 -1.38 -19.56
CA TRP A 127 8.95 -1.64 -21.00
C TRP A 127 8.74 -0.36 -21.82
N GLY A 128 7.74 0.45 -21.44
CA GLY A 128 7.38 1.67 -22.16
C GLY A 128 8.46 2.75 -22.16
N SER A 129 9.35 2.76 -21.15
CA SER A 129 10.47 3.71 -21.07
C SER A 129 11.55 3.46 -22.13
N ASN A 130 11.60 2.28 -22.73
CA ASN A 130 12.62 1.84 -23.69
C ASN A 130 14.06 2.09 -23.20
N ASN A 131 14.29 1.96 -21.91
CA ASN A 131 15.58 2.05 -21.25
C ASN A 131 15.96 0.67 -20.70
N LYS A 132 17.16 0.19 -21.07
CA LYS A 132 17.65 -1.14 -20.64
C LYS A 132 17.79 -1.28 -19.12
N TYR A 133 18.14 -0.22 -18.41
CA TYR A 133 18.23 -0.23 -16.95
C TYR A 133 16.85 -0.30 -16.30
N ALA A 134 15.88 0.48 -16.80
CA ALA A 134 14.49 0.42 -16.35
C ALA A 134 13.87 -0.95 -16.59
N LEU A 135 14.10 -1.55 -17.77
CA LEU A 135 13.62 -2.88 -18.10
C LEU A 135 14.24 -3.96 -17.20
N LEU A 136 15.56 -3.91 -16.99
CA LEU A 136 16.25 -4.86 -16.12
C LEU A 136 15.73 -4.78 -14.68
N SER A 137 15.57 -3.57 -14.15
CA SER A 137 14.99 -3.33 -12.83
C SER A 137 13.59 -3.91 -12.71
N THR A 138 12.75 -3.63 -13.70
CA THR A 138 11.37 -4.12 -13.74
C THR A 138 11.31 -5.65 -13.77
N MET A 139 12.13 -6.31 -14.56
CA MET A 139 12.18 -7.76 -14.60
C MET A 139 12.60 -8.37 -13.26
N ARG A 140 13.54 -7.75 -12.56
CA ARG A 140 13.94 -8.19 -11.20
C ARG A 140 12.79 -8.02 -10.21
N ALA A 141 12.08 -6.89 -10.26
CA ALA A 141 10.93 -6.60 -9.41
C ALA A 141 9.77 -7.57 -9.67
N VAL A 142 9.39 -7.77 -10.91
CA VAL A 142 8.32 -8.70 -11.30
C VAL A 142 8.61 -10.11 -10.82
N ASN A 143 9.84 -10.61 -11.00
CA ASN A 143 10.24 -11.91 -10.49
C ASN A 143 10.13 -11.99 -8.96
N GLN A 144 10.53 -10.94 -8.26
CA GLN A 144 10.41 -10.87 -6.80
C GLN A 144 8.94 -10.90 -6.37
N ILE A 145 8.10 -10.01 -6.90
CA ILE A 145 6.68 -9.92 -6.53
C ILE A 145 5.98 -11.25 -6.79
N ILE A 146 6.12 -11.85 -7.97
CA ILE A 146 5.51 -13.15 -8.30
C ILE A 146 5.97 -14.25 -7.34
N SER A 147 7.25 -14.25 -6.95
CA SER A 147 7.79 -15.27 -6.04
C SER A 147 7.23 -15.13 -4.62
N TYR A 148 6.95 -13.91 -4.17
CA TYR A 148 6.44 -13.64 -2.82
C TYR A 148 4.91 -13.56 -2.76
N ASP A 149 4.21 -13.45 -3.88
CA ASP A 149 2.74 -13.53 -3.93
C ASP A 149 2.23 -14.87 -3.39
N LEU A 150 2.87 -15.98 -3.72
CA LEU A 150 2.47 -17.30 -3.22
C LEU A 150 2.56 -17.41 -1.68
N PRO A 151 3.69 -17.12 -1.02
CA PRO A 151 3.77 -17.06 0.43
C PRO A 151 2.77 -16.08 1.05
N PHE A 152 2.54 -14.92 0.43
CA PHE A 152 1.57 -13.92 0.87
C PHE A 152 0.14 -14.48 0.89
N ILE A 153 -0.28 -15.12 -0.21
CA ILE A 153 -1.59 -15.77 -0.34
C ILE A 153 -1.76 -16.87 0.71
N PHE A 154 -0.77 -17.77 0.86
CA PHE A 154 -0.84 -18.86 1.84
C PHE A 154 -0.92 -18.34 3.27
N ALA A 155 -0.14 -17.30 3.61
CA ALA A 155 -0.20 -16.69 4.93
C ALA A 155 -1.56 -16.03 5.20
N ALA A 156 -2.15 -15.38 4.18
CA ALA A 156 -3.48 -14.77 4.28
C ALA A 156 -4.63 -15.81 4.37
N LEU A 157 -4.44 -17.02 3.82
CA LEU A 157 -5.44 -18.09 3.91
C LEU A 157 -5.55 -18.71 5.31
N VAL A 158 -4.51 -18.64 6.14
CA VAL A 158 -4.58 -19.20 7.50
C VAL A 158 -5.70 -18.55 8.34
N PRO A 159 -5.81 -17.21 8.46
CA PRO A 159 -6.93 -16.57 9.14
C PRO A 159 -8.30 -16.90 8.51
N VAL A 160 -8.36 -17.07 7.19
CA VAL A 160 -9.58 -17.47 6.48
C VAL A 160 -10.04 -18.86 6.93
N LEU A 161 -9.13 -19.82 7.01
CA LEU A 161 -9.43 -21.18 7.48
C LEU A 161 -9.87 -21.19 8.95
N LEU A 162 -9.24 -20.36 9.80
CA LEU A 162 -9.61 -20.23 11.20
C LEU A 162 -10.99 -19.60 11.41
N ALA A 163 -11.35 -18.63 10.56
CA ALA A 163 -12.65 -17.95 10.62
C ALA A 163 -13.76 -18.70 9.86
N GLY A 164 -13.40 -19.57 8.90
CA GLY A 164 -14.37 -20.28 8.05
C GLY A 164 -15.12 -19.37 7.06
N SER A 165 -14.64 -18.16 6.79
CA SER A 165 -15.27 -17.17 5.89
C SER A 165 -14.26 -16.45 5.03
N LEU A 166 -14.64 -16.11 3.78
CA LEU A 166 -13.86 -15.27 2.86
C LEU A 166 -14.20 -13.78 3.00
N LYS A 167 -15.19 -13.48 3.83
CA LYS A 167 -15.66 -12.12 4.06
C LYS A 167 -14.81 -11.45 5.13
N LEU A 168 -14.23 -10.30 4.80
CA LEU A 168 -13.29 -9.60 5.67
C LEU A 168 -13.94 -9.15 7.00
N SER A 169 -15.18 -8.73 6.98
CA SER A 169 -15.92 -8.36 8.21
C SER A 169 -16.14 -9.55 9.16
N ASP A 170 -16.42 -10.75 8.65
CA ASP A 170 -16.63 -11.95 9.45
C ASP A 170 -15.30 -12.41 10.09
N ILE A 171 -14.19 -12.32 9.34
CA ILE A 171 -12.84 -12.63 9.86
C ILE A 171 -12.49 -11.71 11.04
N ALA A 172 -12.80 -10.42 10.92
CA ALA A 172 -12.59 -9.47 12.01
C ALA A 172 -13.47 -9.78 13.23
N LEU A 173 -14.74 -10.15 13.02
CA LEU A 173 -15.66 -10.51 14.09
C LEU A 173 -15.28 -11.81 14.79
N ALA A 174 -14.75 -12.79 14.07
CA ALA A 174 -14.29 -14.07 14.64
C ALA A 174 -13.16 -13.87 15.68
N GLN A 175 -12.44 -12.75 15.63
CA GLN A 175 -11.34 -12.43 16.54
C GLN A 175 -11.75 -11.67 17.82
N LYS A 176 -13.05 -11.51 18.11
CA LYS A 176 -13.52 -10.80 19.32
C LYS A 176 -13.06 -11.44 20.64
N GLY A 177 -12.76 -12.75 20.64
CA GLY A 177 -12.27 -13.46 21.84
C GLY A 177 -10.76 -13.53 21.93
N LEU A 178 -10.12 -13.99 20.87
CA LEU A 178 -8.66 -14.16 20.78
C LEU A 178 -8.19 -13.75 19.38
N TRP A 179 -7.21 -12.88 19.31
CA TRP A 179 -6.62 -12.50 18.04
C TRP A 179 -5.86 -13.67 17.42
N PHE A 180 -5.95 -13.82 16.11
CA PHE A 180 -5.33 -14.95 15.42
C PHE A 180 -3.80 -14.98 15.55
N ILE A 181 -3.14 -13.84 15.78
CA ILE A 181 -1.71 -13.78 16.07
C ILE A 181 -1.32 -14.58 17.33
N PHE A 182 -2.23 -14.73 18.31
CA PHE A 182 -1.97 -15.46 19.54
C PHE A 182 -2.34 -16.96 19.47
N TYR A 183 -2.84 -17.42 18.33
CA TYR A 183 -3.01 -18.85 18.11
C TYR A 183 -1.65 -19.54 18.11
N PRO A 184 -1.43 -20.52 18.99
CA PRO A 184 -0.11 -21.11 19.19
C PRO A 184 0.41 -21.74 17.90
N VAL A 185 1.64 -21.41 17.55
CA VAL A 185 2.41 -21.86 16.39
C VAL A 185 1.84 -21.40 15.05
N ILE A 186 0.61 -21.77 14.71
CA ILE A 186 0.03 -21.52 13.37
C ILE A 186 -0.20 -20.03 13.11
N GLY A 187 -0.82 -19.32 14.05
CA GLY A 187 -1.08 -17.89 13.92
C GLY A 187 0.17 -17.03 13.88
N GLN A 188 1.12 -17.36 14.74
CA GLN A 188 2.40 -16.65 14.81
C GLN A 188 3.25 -16.86 13.56
N LEU A 189 3.38 -18.09 13.09
CA LEU A 189 4.13 -18.40 11.86
C LEU A 189 3.47 -17.74 10.64
N ALA A 190 2.14 -17.83 10.52
CA ALA A 190 1.41 -17.18 9.44
C ALA A 190 1.58 -15.66 9.45
N PHE A 191 1.56 -15.03 10.62
CA PHE A 191 1.81 -13.59 10.75
C PHE A 191 3.21 -13.20 10.32
N ILE A 192 4.25 -13.92 10.77
CA ILE A 192 5.64 -13.67 10.38
C ILE A 192 5.79 -13.84 8.85
N MET A 193 5.27 -14.94 8.30
CA MET A 193 5.29 -15.16 6.86
C MET A 193 4.57 -14.03 6.10
N PHE A 194 3.40 -13.59 6.60
CA PHE A 194 2.65 -12.49 6.01
C PHE A 194 3.44 -11.19 6.00
N VAL A 195 4.11 -10.85 7.11
CA VAL A 195 4.93 -9.62 7.22
C VAL A 195 6.12 -9.68 6.26
N VAL A 196 6.86 -10.79 6.24
CA VAL A 196 8.02 -10.96 5.35
C VAL A 196 7.60 -10.91 3.88
N ALA A 197 6.54 -11.64 3.52
CA ALA A 197 6.03 -11.66 2.15
C ALA A 197 5.53 -10.28 1.70
N THR A 198 4.85 -9.54 2.58
CA THR A 198 4.40 -8.16 2.31
C THR A 198 5.58 -7.24 2.05
N LEU A 199 6.62 -7.26 2.91
CA LEU A 199 7.82 -6.43 2.73
C LEU A 199 8.52 -6.71 1.40
N ALA A 200 8.56 -7.99 1.01
CA ALA A 200 9.16 -8.40 -0.25
C ALA A 200 8.31 -8.02 -1.48
N ALA A 201 6.99 -8.12 -1.39
CA ALA A 201 6.08 -7.70 -2.45
C ALA A 201 6.09 -6.18 -2.64
N GLU A 202 6.27 -5.41 -1.57
CA GLU A 202 6.33 -3.94 -1.59
C GLU A 202 7.74 -3.40 -1.91
N ASN A 203 8.69 -4.27 -2.25
CA ASN A 203 10.09 -3.90 -2.57
C ASN A 203 10.73 -2.99 -1.50
N ARG A 204 10.45 -3.26 -0.21
CA ARG A 204 11.02 -2.50 0.91
C ARG A 204 12.24 -3.22 1.52
N VAL A 205 13.09 -2.45 2.15
CA VAL A 205 14.28 -2.97 2.84
C VAL A 205 13.88 -4.10 3.80
N PRO A 206 14.48 -5.31 3.76
CA PRO A 206 15.74 -5.67 3.07
C PRO A 206 15.59 -6.17 1.62
N PHE A 207 14.40 -6.16 1.04
CA PHE A 207 14.10 -6.71 -0.29
C PHE A 207 14.09 -5.66 -1.41
N ASP A 208 14.79 -4.54 -1.23
CA ASP A 208 14.83 -3.40 -2.15
C ASP A 208 15.79 -3.64 -3.34
N ILE A 209 15.48 -4.68 -4.14
CA ILE A 209 16.25 -5.01 -5.34
C ILE A 209 15.88 -4.10 -6.53
N LEU A 210 14.68 -3.52 -6.48
CA LEU A 210 14.14 -2.65 -7.52
C LEU A 210 14.89 -1.32 -7.62
N GLU A 211 15.17 -0.70 -6.46
CA GLU A 211 15.76 0.63 -6.34
C GLU A 211 17.25 0.60 -6.00
N ALA A 212 17.93 -0.55 -6.16
CA ALA A 212 19.35 -0.66 -5.86
C ALA A 212 20.14 0.48 -6.53
N GLU A 213 20.26 1.61 -5.82
CA GLU A 213 20.82 2.88 -6.33
C GLU A 213 22.25 2.69 -6.88
N SER A 214 22.99 1.77 -6.29
CA SER A 214 24.36 1.47 -6.71
C SER A 214 24.44 0.74 -8.07
N GLU A 215 23.36 0.06 -8.51
CA GLU A 215 23.37 -0.76 -9.73
C GLU A 215 22.45 -0.19 -10.84
N LEU A 216 21.28 0.32 -10.49
CA LEU A 216 20.17 0.63 -11.41
C LEU A 216 19.70 2.08 -11.37
N VAL A 217 20.41 2.96 -10.66
CA VAL A 217 20.16 4.41 -10.49
C VAL A 217 18.87 4.68 -9.71
N ALA A 218 17.69 4.62 -10.33
CA ALA A 218 16.39 4.79 -9.69
C ALA A 218 15.35 3.76 -10.20
N GLY A 219 15.85 2.61 -10.64
CA GLY A 219 15.03 1.52 -11.08
C GLY A 219 14.13 1.84 -12.28
N PHE A 220 12.90 1.35 -12.28
CA PHE A 220 11.93 1.55 -13.36
C PHE A 220 11.43 2.99 -13.47
N ARG A 221 11.61 3.81 -12.43
CA ARG A 221 11.16 5.21 -12.35
C ARG A 221 12.14 6.20 -12.96
N VAL A 222 13.32 5.77 -13.43
CA VAL A 222 14.40 6.65 -13.93
C VAL A 222 13.90 7.67 -14.95
N GLU A 223 13.04 7.23 -15.87
CA GLU A 223 12.55 8.08 -16.95
C GLU A 223 11.29 8.87 -16.60
N TYR A 224 10.63 8.56 -15.47
CA TYR A 224 9.40 9.23 -15.05
C TYR A 224 9.69 10.54 -14.33
N SER A 225 9.01 11.61 -14.73
CA SER A 225 9.11 12.93 -14.11
C SER A 225 7.74 13.54 -13.78
N GLY A 226 7.74 14.62 -13.00
CA GLY A 226 6.54 15.39 -12.69
C GLY A 226 5.42 14.55 -12.06
N MET A 227 4.19 14.73 -12.55
CA MET A 227 3.01 14.05 -12.00
C MET A 227 3.01 12.55 -12.21
N LYS A 228 3.61 12.03 -13.29
CA LYS A 228 3.68 10.58 -13.54
C LYS A 228 4.47 9.87 -12.44
N PHE A 229 5.60 10.45 -12.04
CA PHE A 229 6.38 9.96 -10.90
C PHE A 229 5.57 10.01 -9.60
N ALA A 230 4.83 11.11 -9.36
CA ALA A 230 3.99 11.25 -8.17
C ALA A 230 2.88 10.19 -8.11
N ILE A 231 2.25 9.86 -9.25
CA ILE A 231 1.19 8.85 -9.36
C ILE A 231 1.73 7.45 -9.03
N ILE A 232 2.90 7.09 -9.54
CA ILE A 232 3.55 5.81 -9.23
C ILE A 232 3.85 5.73 -7.73
N GLN A 233 4.48 6.76 -7.18
CA GLN A 233 4.81 6.79 -5.76
C GLN A 233 3.57 6.76 -4.86
N LEU A 234 2.49 7.44 -5.26
CA LEU A 234 1.19 7.37 -4.58
C LEU A 234 0.66 5.93 -4.55
N GLY A 235 0.76 5.20 -5.66
CA GLY A 235 0.35 3.80 -5.77
C GLY A 235 1.14 2.89 -4.83
N GLU A 236 2.47 2.99 -4.81
CA GLU A 236 3.33 2.21 -3.91
C GLU A 236 2.95 2.41 -2.42
N TYR A 237 2.86 3.66 -1.98
CA TYR A 237 2.46 3.94 -0.60
C TYR A 237 1.02 3.53 -0.30
N ALA A 238 0.12 3.64 -1.26
CA ALA A 238 -1.25 3.16 -1.11
C ALA A 238 -1.27 1.63 -0.91
N HIS A 239 -0.49 0.89 -1.69
CA HIS A 239 -0.38 -0.56 -1.55
C HIS A 239 0.18 -0.96 -0.17
N ILE A 240 1.23 -0.30 0.31
CA ILE A 240 1.78 -0.48 1.68
C ILE A 240 0.70 -0.26 2.75
N ILE A 241 -0.10 0.78 2.60
CA ILE A 241 -1.19 1.06 3.52
C ILE A 241 -2.26 -0.03 3.45
N GLY A 242 -2.65 -0.45 2.24
CA GLY A 242 -3.66 -1.48 2.02
C GLY A 242 -3.27 -2.83 2.62
N SER A 243 -2.06 -3.29 2.36
CA SER A 243 -1.51 -4.53 2.92
C SER A 243 -1.37 -4.47 4.45
N SER A 244 -1.01 -3.30 5.00
CA SER A 244 -0.99 -3.07 6.44
C SER A 244 -2.37 -3.15 7.07
N PHE A 245 -3.39 -2.58 6.42
CA PHE A 245 -4.77 -2.71 6.85
C PHE A 245 -5.24 -4.17 6.80
N LEU A 246 -4.92 -4.87 5.71
CA LEU A 246 -5.25 -6.28 5.59
C LEU A 246 -4.61 -7.10 6.71
N GLY A 247 -3.33 -6.90 6.99
CA GLY A 247 -2.63 -7.58 8.07
C GLY A 247 -3.23 -7.33 9.46
N ALA A 248 -3.59 -6.07 9.75
CA ALA A 248 -4.26 -5.73 11.00
C ALA A 248 -5.64 -6.41 11.11
N LEU A 249 -6.37 -6.49 9.98
CA LEU A 249 -7.67 -7.13 9.92
C LEU A 249 -7.58 -8.64 10.07
N LEU A 250 -6.62 -9.28 9.40
CA LEU A 250 -6.47 -10.74 9.41
C LEU A 250 -5.92 -11.29 10.72
N PHE A 251 -5.00 -10.59 11.40
CA PHE A 251 -4.26 -11.13 12.52
C PHE A 251 -4.51 -10.44 13.86
N MET A 252 -4.92 -9.16 13.84
CA MET A 252 -5.01 -8.32 15.04
C MET A 252 -6.47 -7.91 15.39
N GLY A 253 -7.47 -8.51 14.75
CA GLY A 253 -8.88 -8.27 15.05
C GLY A 253 -9.39 -6.87 14.67
N ALA A 254 -8.79 -6.24 13.67
CA ALA A 254 -9.22 -4.95 13.10
C ALA A 254 -9.59 -3.90 14.17
N TRP A 255 -10.89 -3.61 14.28
CA TRP A 255 -11.46 -2.63 15.21
C TRP A 255 -11.80 -3.18 16.61
N ALA A 256 -11.60 -4.47 16.87
CA ALA A 256 -11.89 -5.06 18.18
C ALA A 256 -10.82 -4.66 19.20
N GLY A 257 -10.92 -3.47 19.78
CA GLY A 257 -10.07 -2.93 20.85
C GLY A 257 -10.82 -2.85 22.19
N PRO A 258 -10.11 -2.62 23.32
CA PRO A 258 -10.74 -2.36 24.60
C PRO A 258 -11.46 -1.01 24.57
N GLY A 259 -12.78 -1.00 24.77
CA GLY A 259 -13.59 0.22 24.83
C GLY A 259 -14.82 0.20 23.94
N PRO A 260 -15.55 1.31 23.87
CA PRO A 260 -16.78 1.40 23.08
C PRO A 260 -16.50 1.22 21.58
N GLU A 261 -17.43 0.59 20.86
CA GLU A 261 -17.35 0.32 19.42
C GLU A 261 -17.12 1.56 18.55
N ALA A 262 -17.51 2.75 19.04
CA ALA A 262 -17.24 4.03 18.37
C ALA A 262 -15.76 4.35 18.19
N LEU A 263 -14.86 3.78 18.99
CA LEU A 263 -13.41 3.94 18.87
C LEU A 263 -12.77 2.93 17.91
N GLY A 264 -13.54 2.06 17.30
CA GLY A 264 -13.06 1.04 16.36
C GLY A 264 -12.12 1.58 15.28
N PRO A 265 -12.46 2.66 14.54
CA PRO A 265 -11.58 3.24 13.53
C PRO A 265 -10.24 3.73 14.11
N VAL A 266 -10.24 4.26 15.33
CA VAL A 266 -9.03 4.74 16.03
C VAL A 266 -8.12 3.57 16.37
N TRP A 267 -8.67 2.50 16.92
CA TRP A 267 -7.93 1.26 17.19
C TRP A 267 -7.36 0.61 15.95
N PHE A 268 -8.09 0.66 14.85
CA PHE A 268 -7.63 0.15 13.56
C PHE A 268 -6.43 0.94 13.02
N LEU A 269 -6.46 2.27 13.14
CA LEU A 269 -5.35 3.13 12.74
C LEU A 269 -4.13 2.98 13.64
N ASP A 270 -4.33 2.81 14.96
CA ASP A 270 -3.23 2.63 15.92
C ASP A 270 -2.46 1.32 15.64
N ARG A 271 -3.15 0.23 15.43
CA ARG A 271 -2.53 -1.07 15.08
C ARG A 271 -1.75 -1.03 13.78
N LYS A 272 -2.24 -0.26 12.79
CA LYS A 272 -1.51 0.00 11.57
C LYS A 272 -0.20 0.75 11.81
N SER A 273 -0.22 1.80 12.65
CA SER A 273 0.98 2.59 12.95
C SER A 273 2.07 1.73 13.60
N THR A 274 1.68 0.80 14.47
CA THR A 274 2.60 -0.14 15.11
C THR A 274 3.28 -1.06 14.09
N ARG A 275 2.56 -1.52 13.06
CA ARG A 275 3.12 -2.35 12.00
C ARG A 275 4.03 -1.58 11.06
N LEU A 276 3.66 -0.36 10.69
CA LEU A 276 4.50 0.50 9.85
C LEU A 276 5.83 0.85 10.52
N ASN A 277 5.82 1.03 11.86
CA ASN A 277 7.04 1.27 12.62
C ASN A 277 7.96 0.04 12.72
N SER A 278 7.44 -1.18 12.55
CA SER A 278 8.24 -2.40 12.55
C SER A 278 8.92 -2.70 11.20
N SER A 279 8.56 -1.96 10.16
CA SER A 279 9.11 -2.11 8.80
C SER A 279 10.25 -1.13 8.48
N HIS A 280 10.73 -0.35 9.48
CA HIS A 280 11.83 0.60 9.34
C HIS A 280 13.02 0.21 10.22
#